data_32b653bdc73798d6bc98c22a85054e08
#
_entry.id   32b653bdc73798d6bc98c22a85054e08
#
_cell.length_a   1.000
_cell.length_b   1.000
_cell.length_c   1.000
_cell.angle_alpha   90.00
_cell.angle_beta   90.00
_cell.angle_gamma   90.00
#
_symmetry.space_group_name_H-M   'P 1'
#
loop_
_entity.id
_entity.type
_entity.pdbx_description
1 polymer ?
#
loop_
_entity_poly.entity_id
_entity_poly.type
_entity_poly.pdbx_seq_one_letter_code
_entity_poly.pdbx_strand_id
1 'polypeptide(L)'
;MNITELRYIIEIAQCGSVSAASKRLYVAQPNISKAIRSLEEEYQIQLFVRTARGMVPTREGQQFIAQARRVIQEIEGLNRKFPGNKKGTDVEMKISIPRASYASYAFGKYVEQVRDAEELRLHIRECNSVQALDNLTKKHYNLALIRMEDKYEEYYYSIIHLRGLEYEKIMDFQYRLVVNENDPLATKKLNGYEDLEPYIELIHGDSRLPNGEYLDIKETPEN
;
A
#
# COMPACT_ATOMS: atom_id res chain seq x y z
N MET A 1 28.86 1.93 -6.04
CA MET A 1 27.40 1.65 -5.89
C MET A 1 26.88 0.85 -7.06
N ASN A 2 26.09 -0.19 -6.81
CA ASN A 2 25.38 -0.97 -7.83
C ASN A 2 23.93 -1.29 -7.40
N ILE A 3 23.12 -1.75 -8.34
CA ILE A 3 21.69 -2.05 -8.11
C ILE A 3 21.49 -3.11 -7.01
N THR A 4 22.35 -4.10 -6.95
CA THR A 4 22.27 -5.18 -5.96
C THR A 4 22.51 -4.65 -4.54
N GLU A 5 23.48 -3.75 -4.37
CA GLU A 5 23.74 -3.09 -3.09
C GLU A 5 22.54 -2.25 -2.64
N LEU A 6 21.90 -1.52 -3.57
CA LEU A 6 20.67 -0.77 -3.26
C LEU A 6 19.53 -1.68 -2.80
N ARG A 7 19.37 -2.83 -3.45
CA ARG A 7 18.36 -3.83 -3.02
C ARG A 7 18.66 -4.37 -1.62
N TYR A 8 19.92 -4.60 -1.29
CA TYR A 8 20.31 -5.09 0.04
C TYR A 8 19.94 -4.10 1.15
N ILE A 9 20.28 -2.81 0.99
CA ILE A 9 19.98 -1.81 2.02
C ILE A 9 18.46 -1.57 2.18
N ILE A 10 17.71 -1.60 1.09
CA ILE A 10 16.26 -1.50 1.11
C ILE A 10 15.66 -2.67 1.92
N GLU A 11 16.14 -3.89 1.69
CA GLU A 11 15.65 -5.07 2.38
C GLU A 11 15.99 -5.08 3.88
N ILE A 12 17.21 -4.61 4.24
CA ILE A 12 17.60 -4.48 5.65
C ILE A 12 16.71 -3.48 6.37
N ALA A 13 16.43 -2.34 5.74
CA ALA A 13 15.55 -1.33 6.32
C ALA A 13 14.14 -1.85 6.59
N GLN A 14 13.69 -2.84 5.84
CA GLN A 14 12.38 -3.47 6.01
C GLN A 14 12.38 -4.58 7.06
N CYS A 15 13.42 -5.43 7.02
CA CYS A 15 13.53 -6.57 7.93
C CYS A 15 14.06 -6.19 9.32
N GLY A 16 14.71 -5.03 9.45
CA GLY A 16 15.42 -4.63 10.67
C GLY A 16 16.62 -5.52 11.03
N SER A 17 17.06 -6.40 10.12
CA SER A 17 18.10 -7.39 10.42
C SER A 17 18.83 -7.87 9.16
N VAL A 18 20.17 -7.87 9.22
CA VAL A 18 21.02 -8.44 8.15
C VAL A 18 20.74 -9.93 7.96
N SER A 19 20.51 -10.66 9.06
CA SER A 19 20.21 -12.10 8.99
C SER A 19 18.86 -12.38 8.32
N ALA A 20 17.84 -11.58 8.61
CA ALA A 20 16.53 -11.70 7.99
C ALA A 20 16.58 -11.33 6.50
N ALA A 21 17.28 -10.24 6.15
CA ALA A 21 17.49 -9.83 4.78
C ALA A 21 18.26 -10.88 3.96
N SER A 22 19.30 -11.47 4.56
CA SER A 22 20.09 -12.56 3.96
C SER A 22 19.23 -13.77 3.56
N LYS A 23 18.34 -14.20 4.47
CA LYS A 23 17.39 -15.30 4.20
C LYS A 23 16.42 -14.95 3.07
N ARG A 24 15.88 -13.73 3.07
CA ARG A 24 14.90 -13.28 2.06
C ARG A 24 15.51 -13.13 0.68
N LEU A 25 16.74 -12.64 0.63
CA LEU A 25 17.46 -12.41 -0.63
C LEU A 25 18.25 -13.63 -1.12
N TYR A 26 18.27 -14.71 -0.33
CA TYR A 26 19.10 -15.90 -0.61
C TYR A 26 20.57 -15.57 -0.83
N VAL A 27 21.11 -14.65 -0.02
CA VAL A 27 22.50 -14.15 -0.10
C VAL A 27 23.19 -14.30 1.24
N ALA A 28 24.48 -14.64 1.22
CA ALA A 28 25.27 -14.76 2.44
C ALA A 28 25.38 -13.43 3.19
N GLN A 29 25.22 -13.43 4.53
CA GLN A 29 25.28 -12.24 5.38
C GLN A 29 26.55 -11.39 5.19
N PRO A 30 27.77 -11.97 4.99
CA PRO A 30 28.97 -11.19 4.73
C PRO A 30 28.85 -10.28 3.50
N ASN A 31 28.18 -10.73 2.44
CA ASN A 31 28.00 -9.94 1.22
C ASN A 31 27.12 -8.71 1.48
N ILE A 32 26.05 -8.90 2.24
CA ILE A 32 25.18 -7.80 2.64
C ILE A 32 25.92 -6.81 3.54
N SER A 33 26.69 -7.31 4.53
CA SER A 33 27.49 -6.46 5.42
C SER A 33 28.58 -5.70 4.69
N LYS A 34 29.18 -6.31 3.66
CA LYS A 34 30.14 -5.65 2.78
C LYS A 34 29.50 -4.55 1.96
N ALA A 35 28.32 -4.79 1.42
CA ALA A 35 27.56 -3.80 0.65
C ALA A 35 27.21 -2.56 1.48
N ILE A 36 26.75 -2.75 2.74
CA ILE A 36 26.50 -1.64 3.66
C ILE A 36 27.78 -0.79 3.82
N ARG A 37 28.90 -1.43 4.21
CA ARG A 37 30.15 -0.72 4.41
C ARG A 37 30.62 0.01 3.16
N SER A 38 30.55 -0.65 2.00
CA SER A 38 30.94 -0.05 0.72
C SER A 38 30.14 1.22 0.43
N LEU A 39 28.83 1.21 0.66
CA LEU A 39 27.98 2.39 0.45
C LEU A 39 28.24 3.47 1.50
N GLU A 40 28.40 3.11 2.78
CA GLU A 40 28.73 4.06 3.85
C GLU A 40 30.07 4.75 3.61
N GLU A 41 31.08 4.02 3.13
CA GLU A 41 32.39 4.55 2.76
C GLU A 41 32.32 5.42 1.51
N GLU A 42 31.61 5.00 0.46
CA GLU A 42 31.47 5.74 -0.80
C GLU A 42 30.78 7.10 -0.60
N TYR A 43 29.73 7.13 0.21
CA TYR A 43 28.92 8.35 0.43
C TYR A 43 29.27 9.10 1.72
N GLN A 44 30.21 8.60 2.51
CA GLN A 44 30.67 9.20 3.78
C GLN A 44 29.49 9.47 4.74
N ILE A 45 28.52 8.55 4.79
CA ILE A 45 27.35 8.60 5.68
C ILE A 45 27.20 7.26 6.40
N GLN A 46 26.59 7.30 7.57
CA GLN A 46 26.18 6.10 8.26
C GLN A 46 24.73 5.78 7.89
N LEU A 47 24.49 4.64 7.21
CA LEU A 47 23.16 4.23 6.78
C LEU A 47 22.34 3.62 7.92
N PHE A 48 22.99 2.84 8.78
CA PHE A 48 22.31 2.11 9.85
C PHE A 48 23.05 2.21 11.18
N VAL A 49 22.25 2.17 12.26
CA VAL A 49 22.75 1.96 13.63
C VAL A 49 22.20 0.64 14.17
N ARG A 50 23.04 -0.06 14.93
CA ARG A 50 22.62 -1.28 15.60
C ARG A 50 22.04 -0.92 16.98
N THR A 51 20.80 -1.31 17.21
CA THR A 51 20.08 -1.09 18.46
C THR A 51 19.61 -2.42 19.04
N ALA A 52 19.07 -2.40 20.27
CA ALA A 52 18.41 -3.56 20.86
C ALA A 52 17.22 -4.09 20.02
N ARG A 53 16.65 -3.24 19.18
CA ARG A 53 15.56 -3.59 18.25
C ARG A 53 16.04 -4.08 16.88
N GLY A 54 17.34 -4.16 16.66
CA GLY A 54 17.96 -4.58 15.39
C GLY A 54 18.66 -3.44 14.67
N MET A 55 18.74 -3.56 13.35
CA MET A 55 19.32 -2.55 12.45
C MET A 55 18.27 -1.48 12.13
N VAL A 56 18.54 -0.25 12.54
CA VAL A 56 17.63 0.90 12.32
C VAL A 56 18.32 1.91 11.42
N PRO A 57 17.67 2.39 10.34
CA PRO A 57 18.23 3.44 9.51
C PRO A 57 18.45 4.74 10.31
N THR A 58 19.59 5.41 10.08
CA THR A 58 19.83 6.76 10.56
C THR A 58 18.93 7.76 9.82
N ARG A 59 18.93 9.03 10.19
CA ARG A 59 18.24 10.09 9.45
C ARG A 59 18.73 10.18 8.00
N GLU A 60 20.04 10.17 7.82
CA GLU A 60 20.67 10.17 6.48
C GLU A 60 20.38 8.86 5.74
N GLY A 61 20.44 7.72 6.44
CA GLY A 61 20.09 6.42 5.91
C GLY A 61 18.64 6.36 5.41
N GLN A 62 17.67 6.96 6.10
CA GLN A 62 16.30 7.03 5.64
C GLN A 62 16.18 7.81 4.33
N GLN A 63 16.86 8.94 4.21
CA GLN A 63 16.87 9.74 2.99
C GLN A 63 17.52 8.96 1.83
N PHE A 64 18.66 8.33 2.08
CA PHE A 64 19.36 7.52 1.09
C PHE A 64 18.51 6.34 0.60
N ILE A 65 17.88 5.62 1.54
CA ILE A 65 16.99 4.48 1.22
C ILE A 65 15.78 4.94 0.41
N ALA A 66 15.22 6.11 0.70
CA ALA A 66 14.14 6.68 -0.08
C ALA A 66 14.55 6.95 -1.54
N GLN A 67 15.75 7.51 -1.76
CA GLN A 67 16.27 7.71 -3.11
C GLN A 67 16.63 6.38 -3.79
N ALA A 68 17.22 5.44 -3.06
CA ALA A 68 17.52 4.10 -3.58
C ALA A 68 16.26 3.40 -4.10
N ARG A 69 15.12 3.53 -3.41
CA ARG A 69 13.84 3.00 -3.87
C ARG A 69 13.38 3.61 -5.18
N ARG A 70 13.53 4.95 -5.34
CA ARG A 70 13.20 5.63 -6.60
C ARG A 70 14.05 5.10 -7.76
N VAL A 71 15.36 4.96 -7.55
CA VAL A 71 16.26 4.41 -8.57
C VAL A 71 15.84 2.99 -8.99
N ILE A 72 15.51 2.13 -8.02
CA ILE A 72 15.02 0.77 -8.31
C ILE A 72 13.71 0.82 -9.11
N GLN A 73 12.77 1.68 -8.75
CA GLN A 73 11.50 1.87 -9.47
C GLN A 73 11.72 2.34 -10.91
N GLU A 74 12.64 3.27 -11.15
CA GLU A 74 13.00 3.73 -12.49
C GLU A 74 13.57 2.60 -13.35
N ILE A 75 14.46 1.79 -12.78
CA ILE A 75 15.04 0.63 -13.47
C ILE A 75 13.94 -0.40 -13.80
N GLU A 76 13.04 -0.66 -12.87
CA GLU A 76 11.90 -1.53 -13.11
C GLU A 76 10.94 -0.95 -14.16
N GLY A 77 10.78 0.38 -14.19
CA GLY A 77 10.07 1.11 -15.23
C GLY A 77 10.70 0.92 -16.61
N LEU A 78 12.03 1.03 -16.70
CA LEU A 78 12.78 0.76 -17.94
C LEU A 78 12.59 -0.68 -18.41
N ASN A 79 12.70 -1.65 -17.49
CA ASN A 79 12.53 -3.08 -17.82
C ASN A 79 11.09 -3.40 -18.28
N ARG A 80 10.09 -2.71 -17.75
CA ARG A 80 8.70 -2.82 -18.24
C ARG A 80 8.52 -2.21 -19.61
N LYS A 81 9.13 -1.03 -19.85
CA LYS A 81 9.01 -0.31 -21.14
C LYS A 81 9.82 -0.98 -22.26
N PHE A 82 10.93 -1.61 -21.90
CA PHE A 82 11.85 -2.27 -22.83
C PHE A 82 12.19 -3.68 -22.34
N PRO A 83 11.26 -4.63 -22.48
CA PRO A 83 11.41 -5.99 -21.91
C PRO A 83 12.53 -6.83 -22.52
N GLY A 84 13.16 -6.34 -23.60
CA GLY A 84 14.22 -7.10 -24.29
C GLY A 84 13.68 -8.39 -24.95
N ASN A 85 14.60 -9.35 -25.24
CA ASN A 85 14.25 -10.68 -25.77
C ASN A 85 13.77 -11.67 -24.71
N LYS A 86 13.21 -11.20 -23.59
CA LYS A 86 12.51 -12.11 -22.67
C LYS A 86 11.26 -12.61 -23.40
N LYS A 87 11.39 -13.78 -24.00
CA LYS A 87 10.25 -14.60 -24.44
C LYS A 87 9.55 -15.04 -23.16
N GLY A 88 8.39 -14.46 -22.91
CA GLY A 88 7.55 -14.76 -21.77
C GLY A 88 7.09 -13.47 -21.10
N THR A 89 5.79 -13.23 -21.10
CA THR A 89 5.18 -12.16 -20.31
C THR A 89 4.90 -12.67 -18.92
N ASP A 90 5.95 -12.67 -18.06
CA ASP A 90 5.73 -12.92 -16.64
C ASP A 90 4.96 -11.73 -16.07
N VAL A 91 3.81 -11.99 -15.54
CA VAL A 91 2.97 -10.99 -14.88
C VAL A 91 2.99 -11.25 -13.38
N GLU A 92 3.67 -10.38 -12.65
CA GLU A 92 3.60 -10.35 -11.20
C GLU A 92 2.92 -9.06 -10.74
N MET A 93 1.82 -9.17 -10.02
CA MET A 93 1.07 -8.04 -9.49
C MET A 93 0.58 -8.32 -8.08
N LYS A 94 0.86 -7.38 -7.17
CA LYS A 94 0.33 -7.35 -5.82
C LYS A 94 -0.51 -6.10 -5.67
N ILE A 95 -1.81 -6.26 -5.48
CA ILE A 95 -2.76 -5.16 -5.39
C ILE A 95 -3.50 -5.18 -4.06
N SER A 96 -3.64 -4.00 -3.45
CA SER A 96 -4.56 -3.76 -2.33
C SER A 96 -5.81 -3.07 -2.83
N ILE A 97 -6.97 -3.60 -2.49
CA ILE A 97 -8.26 -3.03 -2.87
C ILE A 97 -9.15 -2.83 -1.65
N PRO A 98 -10.12 -1.90 -1.70
CA PRO A 98 -11.16 -1.82 -0.70
C PRO A 98 -12.09 -3.03 -0.81
N ARG A 99 -12.77 -3.39 0.26
CA ARG A 99 -13.86 -4.37 0.21
C ARG A 99 -15.04 -3.80 -0.58
N ALA A 100 -15.04 -4.07 -1.87
CA ALA A 100 -16.03 -3.54 -2.78
C ALA A 100 -16.14 -4.43 -4.02
N SER A 101 -17.35 -4.81 -4.37
CA SER A 101 -17.63 -5.70 -5.50
C SER A 101 -17.11 -5.18 -6.83
N TYR A 102 -17.16 -3.86 -7.05
CA TYR A 102 -16.64 -3.26 -8.27
C TYR A 102 -15.11 -3.43 -8.42
N ALA A 103 -14.36 -3.37 -7.31
CA ALA A 103 -12.91 -3.54 -7.32
C ALA A 103 -12.54 -5.00 -7.63
N SER A 104 -13.20 -5.95 -6.99
CA SER A 104 -13.02 -7.39 -7.24
C SER A 104 -13.43 -7.76 -8.67
N TYR A 105 -14.51 -7.17 -9.19
CA TYR A 105 -14.95 -7.36 -10.58
C TYR A 105 -13.91 -6.83 -11.58
N ALA A 106 -13.41 -5.60 -11.37
CA ALA A 106 -12.39 -5.02 -12.24
C ALA A 106 -11.11 -5.85 -12.23
N PHE A 107 -10.70 -6.36 -11.05
CA PHE A 107 -9.56 -7.25 -10.96
C PHE A 107 -9.80 -8.57 -11.71
N GLY A 108 -10.99 -9.16 -11.61
CA GLY A 108 -11.36 -10.36 -12.39
C GLY A 108 -11.23 -10.13 -13.89
N LYS A 109 -11.67 -8.96 -14.38
CA LYS A 109 -11.50 -8.58 -15.79
C LYS A 109 -10.04 -8.42 -16.20
N TYR A 110 -9.21 -7.88 -15.33
CA TYR A 110 -7.76 -7.81 -15.58
C TYR A 110 -7.14 -9.22 -15.65
N VAL A 111 -7.52 -10.13 -14.77
CA VAL A 111 -7.04 -11.53 -14.79
C VAL A 111 -7.39 -12.21 -16.13
N GLU A 112 -8.60 -11.99 -16.67
CA GLU A 112 -8.99 -12.50 -17.98
C GLU A 112 -8.07 -12.01 -19.12
N GLN A 113 -7.58 -10.76 -19.02
CA GLN A 113 -6.68 -10.19 -20.04
C GLN A 113 -5.25 -10.74 -19.99
N VAL A 114 -4.79 -11.14 -18.80
CA VAL A 114 -3.41 -11.60 -18.60
C VAL A 114 -3.30 -13.11 -18.43
N ARG A 115 -4.38 -13.85 -18.60
CA ARG A 115 -4.43 -15.31 -18.37
C ARG A 115 -3.49 -16.14 -19.24
N ASP A 116 -3.12 -15.60 -20.40
CA ASP A 116 -2.25 -16.27 -21.38
C ASP A 116 -0.75 -15.94 -21.16
N ALA A 117 -0.39 -15.29 -20.03
CA ALA A 117 0.99 -15.08 -19.64
C ALA A 117 1.70 -16.40 -19.32
N GLU A 118 3.00 -16.50 -19.62
CA GLU A 118 3.78 -17.72 -19.35
C GLU A 118 3.89 -17.99 -17.84
N GLU A 119 4.09 -16.97 -17.05
CA GLU A 119 4.03 -17.05 -15.59
C GLU A 119 3.14 -15.93 -15.04
N LEU A 120 2.13 -16.32 -14.28
CA LEU A 120 1.14 -15.39 -13.72
C LEU A 120 1.15 -15.50 -12.18
N ARG A 121 1.60 -14.44 -11.52
CA ARG A 121 1.60 -14.30 -10.06
C ARG A 121 0.78 -13.10 -9.64
N LEU A 122 -0.47 -13.31 -9.33
CA LEU A 122 -1.39 -12.26 -8.89
C LEU A 122 -1.73 -12.43 -7.42
N HIS A 123 -1.56 -11.36 -6.66
CA HIS A 123 -1.92 -11.30 -5.26
C HIS A 123 -2.83 -10.11 -5.01
N ILE A 124 -4.06 -10.39 -4.60
CA ILE A 124 -5.04 -9.40 -4.21
C ILE A 124 -5.25 -9.42 -2.70
N ARG A 125 -5.35 -8.25 -2.08
CA ARG A 125 -5.66 -8.11 -0.67
C ARG A 125 -6.72 -7.04 -0.45
N GLU A 126 -7.81 -7.45 0.15
CA GLU A 126 -8.83 -6.53 0.62
C GLU A 126 -8.42 -5.92 1.96
N CYS A 127 -8.44 -4.58 2.03
CA CYS A 127 -8.07 -3.85 3.24
C CYS A 127 -8.57 -2.41 3.19
N ASN A 128 -8.46 -1.69 4.31
CA ASN A 128 -8.78 -0.27 4.35
C ASN A 128 -7.69 0.60 3.69
N SER A 129 -7.99 1.88 3.45
CA SER A 129 -7.12 2.81 2.73
C SER A 129 -5.76 3.01 3.40
N VAL A 130 -5.70 3.07 4.74
CA VAL A 130 -4.44 3.22 5.50
C VAL A 130 -3.55 1.98 5.32
N GLN A 131 -4.13 0.80 5.45
CA GLN A 131 -3.41 -0.46 5.23
C GLN A 131 -2.96 -0.62 3.78
N ALA A 132 -3.76 -0.15 2.81
CA ALA A 132 -3.41 -0.18 1.41
C ALA A 132 -2.16 0.66 1.11
N LEU A 133 -2.09 1.88 1.65
CA LEU A 133 -0.90 2.74 1.56
C LEU A 133 0.32 2.14 2.28
N ASP A 134 0.12 1.48 3.42
CA ASP A 134 1.18 0.76 4.12
C ASP A 134 1.68 -0.45 3.32
N ASN A 135 0.80 -1.16 2.64
CA ASN A 135 1.19 -2.29 1.79
C ASN A 135 2.09 -1.83 0.63
N LEU A 136 1.79 -0.68 0.00
CA LEU A 136 2.65 -0.11 -1.06
C LEU A 136 4.06 0.18 -0.54
N THR A 137 4.17 0.81 0.62
CA THR A 137 5.46 1.29 1.13
C THR A 137 6.26 0.25 1.90
N LYS A 138 5.59 -0.65 2.63
CA LYS A 138 6.24 -1.60 3.55
C LYS A 138 6.26 -3.05 3.04
N LYS A 139 5.37 -3.42 2.10
CA LYS A 139 5.17 -4.81 1.68
C LYS A 139 5.30 -5.04 0.18
N HIS A 140 5.84 -4.07 -0.57
CA HIS A 140 6.09 -4.17 -2.02
C HIS A 140 4.84 -4.51 -2.85
N TYR A 141 3.71 -3.93 -2.49
CA TYR A 141 2.56 -3.94 -3.37
C TYR A 141 2.80 -2.96 -4.53
N ASN A 142 2.32 -3.35 -5.72
CA ASN A 142 2.53 -2.57 -6.94
C ASN A 142 1.46 -1.49 -7.12
N LEU A 143 0.25 -1.76 -6.63
CA LEU A 143 -0.90 -0.89 -6.80
C LEU A 143 -1.78 -0.95 -5.55
N ALA A 144 -2.44 0.15 -5.25
CA ALA A 144 -3.50 0.21 -4.26
C ALA A 144 -4.67 1.04 -4.80
N LEU A 145 -5.87 0.50 -4.65
CA LEU A 145 -7.09 1.26 -4.79
C LEU A 145 -7.55 1.68 -3.40
N ILE A 146 -7.73 2.97 -3.17
CA ILE A 146 -8.19 3.51 -1.90
C ILE A 146 -9.50 4.27 -2.07
N ARG A 147 -10.30 4.31 -1.02
CA ARG A 147 -11.47 5.18 -0.88
C ARG A 147 -11.21 6.17 0.23
N MET A 148 -11.66 7.39 0.05
CA MET A 148 -11.61 8.42 1.07
C MET A 148 -12.87 9.28 0.99
N GLU A 149 -13.27 9.83 2.11
CA GLU A 149 -14.27 10.87 2.16
C GLU A 149 -13.64 12.21 1.84
N ASP A 150 -14.38 13.12 1.20
CA ASP A 150 -13.88 14.44 0.77
C ASP A 150 -13.22 15.21 1.93
N LYS A 151 -13.77 15.12 3.14
CA LYS A 151 -13.20 15.77 4.33
C LYS A 151 -11.78 15.28 4.71
N TYR A 152 -11.36 14.12 4.21
CA TYR A 152 -10.02 13.55 4.45
C TYR A 152 -9.11 13.59 3.23
N GLU A 153 -9.51 14.23 2.15
CA GLU A 153 -8.77 14.26 0.88
C GLU A 153 -7.37 14.85 1.07
N GLU A 154 -7.24 16.00 1.72
CA GLU A 154 -5.95 16.65 1.99
C GLU A 154 -5.02 15.78 2.83
N TYR A 155 -5.56 15.05 3.80
CA TYR A 155 -4.81 14.14 4.63
C TYR A 155 -4.20 12.99 3.80
N TYR A 156 -5.00 12.35 2.97
CA TYR A 156 -4.52 11.24 2.14
C TYR A 156 -3.52 11.72 1.09
N TYR A 157 -3.74 12.86 0.45
CA TYR A 157 -2.79 13.43 -0.50
C TYR A 157 -1.47 13.79 0.16
N SER A 158 -1.47 14.33 1.35
CA SER A 158 -0.26 14.61 2.12
C SER A 158 0.55 13.34 2.40
N ILE A 159 -0.10 12.25 2.80
CA ILE A 159 0.57 10.96 3.04
C ILE A 159 1.13 10.37 1.75
N ILE A 160 0.36 10.39 0.67
CA ILE A 160 0.78 9.89 -0.64
C ILE A 160 2.04 10.63 -1.09
N HIS A 161 2.04 11.96 -1.00
CA HIS A 161 3.18 12.80 -1.34
C HIS A 161 4.39 12.54 -0.44
N LEU A 162 4.22 12.53 0.89
CA LEU A 162 5.30 12.25 1.85
C LEU A 162 5.95 10.88 1.63
N ARG A 163 5.18 9.91 1.16
CA ARG A 163 5.67 8.55 0.87
C ARG A 163 6.24 8.41 -0.54
N GLY A 164 6.26 9.48 -1.34
CA GLY A 164 6.74 9.46 -2.72
C GLY A 164 5.92 8.55 -3.64
N LEU A 165 4.62 8.44 -3.38
CA LEU A 165 3.67 7.68 -4.19
C LEU A 165 3.02 8.62 -5.20
N GLU A 166 2.68 8.07 -6.36
CA GLU A 166 1.86 8.73 -7.37
C GLU A 166 0.40 8.25 -7.23
N TYR A 167 -0.55 9.08 -7.63
CA TYR A 167 -1.95 8.73 -7.60
C TYR A 167 -2.69 9.28 -8.81
N GLU A 168 -3.80 8.62 -9.12
CA GLU A 168 -4.77 9.06 -10.11
C GLU A 168 -6.17 8.94 -9.49
N LYS A 169 -6.97 10.01 -9.59
CA LYS A 169 -8.36 9.99 -9.15
C LYS A 169 -9.20 9.33 -10.24
N ILE A 170 -9.82 8.21 -9.91
CA ILE A 170 -10.58 7.39 -10.87
C ILE A 170 -12.01 7.87 -10.99
N MET A 171 -12.69 8.12 -9.87
CA MET A 171 -14.10 8.50 -9.84
C MET A 171 -14.50 9.12 -8.51
N ASP A 172 -15.54 9.92 -8.54
CA ASP A 172 -16.31 10.32 -7.37
C ASP A 172 -17.56 9.44 -7.26
N PHE A 173 -17.99 9.14 -6.05
CA PHE A 173 -19.21 8.38 -5.81
C PHE A 173 -19.91 8.87 -4.55
N GLN A 174 -21.20 8.58 -4.47
CA GLN A 174 -22.02 8.93 -3.31
C GLN A 174 -22.56 7.66 -2.66
N TYR A 175 -22.58 7.65 -1.35
CA TYR A 175 -23.30 6.62 -0.62
C TYR A 175 -24.80 6.78 -0.85
N ARG A 176 -25.49 5.65 -0.91
CA ARG A 176 -26.94 5.58 -1.02
C ARG A 176 -27.49 4.81 0.18
N LEU A 177 -28.54 5.33 0.75
CA LEU A 177 -29.29 4.59 1.75
C LEU A 177 -29.98 3.40 1.10
N VAL A 178 -29.81 2.22 1.67
CA VAL A 178 -30.49 0.99 1.26
C VAL A 178 -31.39 0.54 2.41
N VAL A 179 -32.65 0.42 2.15
CA VAL A 179 -33.66 -0.02 3.12
C VAL A 179 -34.54 -1.10 2.50
N ASN A 180 -35.21 -1.88 3.33
CA ASN A 180 -36.22 -2.82 2.86
C ASN A 180 -37.39 -2.05 2.23
N GLU A 181 -37.96 -2.56 1.14
CA GLU A 181 -39.09 -1.91 0.44
C GLU A 181 -40.32 -1.73 1.31
N ASN A 182 -40.51 -2.59 2.33
CA ASN A 182 -41.59 -2.54 3.28
C ASN A 182 -41.26 -1.69 4.53
N ASP A 183 -40.08 -1.10 4.61
CA ASP A 183 -39.68 -0.22 5.71
C ASP A 183 -40.34 1.17 5.55
N PRO A 184 -40.82 1.78 6.62
CA PRO A 184 -41.37 3.13 6.58
C PRO A 184 -40.41 4.18 5.98
N LEU A 185 -39.10 3.95 6.10
CA LEU A 185 -38.07 4.80 5.48
C LEU A 185 -38.11 4.77 3.95
N ALA A 186 -38.58 3.68 3.33
CA ALA A 186 -38.62 3.53 1.88
C ALA A 186 -39.52 4.59 1.20
N THR A 187 -40.52 5.08 1.90
CA THR A 187 -41.46 6.09 1.42
C THR A 187 -41.30 7.45 2.07
N LYS A 188 -40.45 7.56 3.11
CA LYS A 188 -40.22 8.79 3.84
C LYS A 188 -39.33 9.73 3.02
N LYS A 189 -39.78 11.00 2.87
CA LYS A 189 -38.92 12.04 2.32
C LYS A 189 -37.91 12.45 3.37
N LEU A 190 -36.64 12.18 3.13
CA LEU A 190 -35.55 12.59 3.98
C LEU A 190 -35.06 13.98 3.57
N ASN A 191 -34.85 14.88 4.54
CA ASN A 191 -34.33 16.22 4.32
C ASN A 191 -32.83 16.33 4.66
N GLY A 192 -32.32 15.38 5.47
CA GLY A 192 -30.91 15.31 5.87
C GLY A 192 -30.60 14.02 6.63
N TYR A 193 -29.34 13.89 7.02
CA TYR A 193 -28.85 12.76 7.79
C TYR A 193 -29.49 12.66 9.18
N GLU A 194 -29.88 13.81 9.76
CA GLU A 194 -30.55 13.90 11.06
C GLU A 194 -31.88 13.09 11.10
N ASP A 195 -32.55 12.97 9.96
CA ASP A 195 -33.78 12.16 9.85
C ASP A 195 -33.55 10.66 10.06
N LEU A 196 -32.28 10.22 10.01
CA LEU A 196 -31.87 8.85 10.21
C LEU A 196 -31.46 8.53 11.64
N GLU A 197 -31.29 9.54 12.50
CA GLU A 197 -30.88 9.34 13.90
C GLU A 197 -31.67 8.30 14.71
N PRO A 198 -33.02 8.20 14.52
CA PRO A 198 -33.81 7.21 15.25
C PRO A 198 -33.62 5.76 14.75
N TYR A 199 -32.92 5.54 13.66
CA TYR A 199 -32.82 4.24 13.01
C TYR A 199 -31.45 3.60 13.25
N ILE A 200 -31.40 2.27 13.23
CA ILE A 200 -30.17 1.49 13.29
C ILE A 200 -29.49 1.55 11.91
N GLU A 201 -28.30 2.10 11.88
CA GLU A 201 -27.46 2.15 10.69
C GLU A 201 -26.46 1.00 10.68
N LEU A 202 -26.40 0.27 9.56
CA LEU A 202 -25.36 -0.73 9.32
C LEU A 202 -24.22 -0.07 8.53
N ILE A 203 -23.11 0.16 9.22
CA ILE A 203 -21.91 0.74 8.61
C ILE A 203 -20.81 -0.31 8.44
N HIS A 204 -19.97 -0.09 7.45
CA HIS A 204 -18.87 -1.00 7.17
C HIS A 204 -17.75 -0.84 8.21
N GLY A 205 -17.49 -1.87 9.03
CA GLY A 205 -16.54 -1.84 10.16
C GLY A 205 -15.06 -1.65 9.81
N ASP A 206 -14.69 -1.52 8.53
CA ASP A 206 -13.30 -1.32 8.11
C ASP A 206 -12.90 0.16 7.94
N SER A 207 -13.79 1.08 8.22
CA SER A 207 -13.53 2.51 8.09
C SER A 207 -12.73 3.03 9.29
N ARG A 208 -11.44 2.73 9.32
CA ARG A 208 -10.52 3.38 10.26
C ARG A 208 -10.26 4.79 9.79
N LEU A 209 -10.56 5.76 10.63
CA LEU A 209 -10.25 7.15 10.38
C LEU A 209 -8.72 7.38 10.38
N PRO A 210 -8.26 8.43 9.72
CA PRO A 210 -6.85 8.81 9.69
C PRO A 210 -6.21 9.00 11.07
N ASN A 211 -6.98 9.45 12.07
CA ASN A 211 -6.57 9.63 13.46
C ASN A 211 -6.46 8.32 14.27
N GLY A 212 -6.76 7.17 13.66
CA GLY A 212 -6.72 5.86 14.29
C GLY A 212 -8.02 5.45 14.98
N GLU A 213 -8.99 6.33 15.07
CA GLU A 213 -10.33 6.03 15.56
C GLU A 213 -11.11 5.24 14.51
N TYR A 214 -12.06 4.44 14.95
CA TYR A 214 -13.08 3.90 14.06
C TYR A 214 -14.07 5.02 13.76
N LEU A 215 -14.69 5.03 12.56
CA LEU A 215 -15.90 5.83 12.34
C LEU A 215 -16.80 5.60 13.54
N ASP A 216 -17.22 6.70 14.20
CA ASP A 216 -18.10 6.63 15.35
C ASP A 216 -19.28 5.72 15.03
N ILE A 217 -19.16 4.49 15.50
CA ILE A 217 -20.33 3.65 15.69
C ILE A 217 -21.07 4.38 16.79
N LYS A 218 -22.23 4.96 16.48
CA LYS A 218 -23.10 5.52 17.53
C LYS A 218 -23.24 4.40 18.56
N GLU A 219 -22.59 4.57 19.71
CA GLU A 219 -22.86 3.70 20.84
C GLU A 219 -24.34 3.87 21.13
N THR A 220 -25.10 2.82 20.91
CA THR A 220 -26.49 2.78 21.36
C THR A 220 -26.47 3.09 22.83
N PRO A 221 -27.20 4.10 23.32
CA PRO A 221 -27.30 4.33 24.75
C PRO A 221 -27.72 2.99 25.40
N GLU A 222 -26.90 2.51 26.31
CA GLU A 222 -27.25 1.38 27.13
C GLU A 222 -28.62 1.65 27.78
N ASN A 223 -29.62 0.84 27.46
CA ASN A 223 -30.88 0.78 28.19
C ASN A 223 -30.68 0.00 29.47
#